data_70aa67d2bc0a26e0f73ba232ffc98bbe
#
_entry.id   70aa67d2bc0a26e0f73ba232ffc98bbe
#
_cell.length_a   1.000
_cell.length_b   1.000
_cell.length_c   1.000
_cell.angle_alpha   90.00
_cell.angle_beta   90.00
_cell.angle_gamma   90.00
#
_symmetry.space_group_name_H-M   'P 1'
#
loop_
_entity.id
_entity.type
_entity.pdbx_description
1 polymer ?
#
loop_
_entity_poly.entity_id
_entity_poly.type
_entity_poly.pdbx_seq_one_letter_code
_entity_poly.pdbx_strand_id
1 'polypeptide(L)'
;MRYPLLIIFSIFCFVEAMAQNGQQQWAEPQLQAEWGLERMPHNNANPHVLVYKDKCYDALFTRSLGWNGGDGVQTTLLPGGHVFWSFNDSFYGRATDASSRIRRSSNFPRNSLMVQTPGEDGQPGAEDTNFVWLADWVQREDSTAEGYYHCRTHLRHPNGEKTEAQIRQGEIDQTWLYWAGDATVVDGCLQMLWAGVYNGTQNLMQPRNRAIAVYSLEGKPGSPEYLKLLSVDHNFIVHDPIGYGCTLWEDEDGHTYLYACYQFRKNAGDLLNTSSPVVARSRTHDLRSPWEYYVADASGKFHWQNTYPTPEEARRSAISSKSVATPWVFKDGDWYYMTAQGFVFAREVYIMRSRTPWGPFEDCRHLWSMPRELDKLGTRTYQHFYMPHLHQSLSRQGELVFSTNTDCKEWADNFNAVGSADFYRPYFFRVYNWKALFEE
;
A
#
# COMPACT_ATOMS: atom_id res chain seq x y z
N MET A 1 15.44 -8.27 -66.84
CA MET A 1 14.87 -8.90 -65.64
C MET A 1 14.43 -7.79 -64.70
N ARG A 2 13.12 -7.61 -64.53
CA ARG A 2 12.53 -6.58 -63.69
C ARG A 2 12.12 -7.26 -62.38
N TYR A 3 12.63 -6.77 -61.25
CA TYR A 3 12.15 -7.15 -59.94
C TYR A 3 10.97 -6.28 -59.52
N PRO A 4 9.88 -6.84 -59.02
CA PRO A 4 8.79 -6.03 -58.47
C PRO A 4 9.11 -5.59 -57.04
N LEU A 5 8.93 -4.29 -56.82
CA LEU A 5 9.00 -3.64 -55.55
C LEU A 5 7.79 -4.10 -54.71
N LEU A 6 8.05 -4.82 -53.62
CA LEU A 6 7.02 -5.13 -52.62
C LEU A 6 6.82 -3.89 -51.74
N ILE A 7 5.73 -3.19 -51.92
CA ILE A 7 5.29 -2.11 -51.02
C ILE A 7 4.58 -2.77 -49.86
N ILE A 8 5.27 -2.81 -48.72
CA ILE A 8 4.66 -3.15 -47.42
C ILE A 8 3.85 -1.93 -46.95
N PHE A 9 2.55 -2.01 -47.07
CA PHE A 9 1.64 -1.07 -46.42
C PHE A 9 1.66 -1.37 -44.93
N SER A 10 2.44 -0.60 -44.19
CA SER A 10 2.27 -0.49 -42.76
C SER A 10 0.94 0.25 -42.50
N ILE A 11 -0.07 -0.49 -42.11
CA ILE A 11 -1.31 0.10 -41.60
C ILE A 11 -0.99 0.66 -40.23
N PHE A 12 -0.56 1.92 -40.20
CA PHE A 12 -0.64 2.71 -38.98
C PHE A 12 -2.13 3.02 -38.74
N CYS A 13 -2.78 2.26 -37.90
CA CYS A 13 -4.01 2.70 -37.28
C CYS A 13 -3.67 3.89 -36.38
N PHE A 14 -3.80 5.10 -36.93
CA PHE A 14 -3.94 6.31 -36.13
C PHE A 14 -5.24 6.16 -35.35
N VAL A 15 -5.15 5.80 -34.08
CA VAL A 15 -6.22 6.05 -33.14
C VAL A 15 -6.27 7.58 -33.00
N GLU A 16 -7.25 8.21 -33.66
CA GLU A 16 -7.60 9.60 -33.37
C GLU A 16 -8.00 9.65 -31.88
N ALA A 17 -7.07 10.06 -31.03
CA ALA A 17 -7.37 10.47 -29.68
C ALA A 17 -8.26 11.69 -29.79
N MET A 18 -9.55 11.53 -29.59
CA MET A 18 -10.47 12.62 -29.35
C MET A 18 -10.03 13.31 -28.06
N ALA A 19 -9.18 14.31 -28.20
CA ALA A 19 -8.74 15.18 -27.11
C ALA A 19 -9.90 16.09 -26.70
N GLN A 20 -10.83 15.54 -25.96
CA GLN A 20 -11.64 16.35 -25.06
C GLN A 20 -10.88 16.43 -23.73
N ASN A 21 -10.28 17.57 -23.48
CA ASN A 21 -9.54 17.94 -22.26
C ASN A 21 -8.24 17.15 -21.96
N GLY A 22 -7.48 16.71 -22.94
CA GLY A 22 -6.14 16.17 -22.75
C GLY A 22 -6.06 14.85 -21.94
N GLN A 23 -7.15 14.15 -21.76
CA GLN A 23 -7.20 12.90 -20.97
C GLN A 23 -7.15 11.69 -21.88
N GLN A 24 -6.24 10.77 -21.58
CA GLN A 24 -6.18 9.49 -22.26
C GLN A 24 -7.38 8.63 -21.83
N GLN A 25 -8.25 8.27 -22.79
CA GLN A 25 -9.31 7.31 -22.56
C GLN A 25 -8.84 5.92 -22.99
N TRP A 26 -8.94 4.97 -22.09
CA TRP A 26 -8.53 3.59 -22.32
C TRP A 26 -9.63 2.75 -22.96
N ALA A 27 -9.27 1.98 -23.98
CA ALA A 27 -10.19 1.08 -24.66
C ALA A 27 -10.03 -0.37 -24.18
N GLU A 28 -11.14 -1.04 -23.88
CA GLU A 28 -11.16 -2.39 -23.33
C GLU A 28 -10.36 -3.45 -24.13
N PRO A 29 -10.45 -3.52 -25.48
CA PRO A 29 -9.68 -4.51 -26.23
C PRO A 29 -8.17 -4.34 -26.12
N GLN A 30 -7.68 -3.10 -26.06
CA GLN A 30 -6.27 -2.80 -25.87
C GLN A 30 -5.78 -3.27 -24.49
N LEU A 31 -6.53 -2.97 -23.45
CA LEU A 31 -6.19 -3.35 -22.07
C LEU A 31 -6.07 -4.87 -21.91
N GLN A 32 -6.98 -5.63 -22.51
CA GLN A 32 -6.95 -7.10 -22.42
C GLN A 32 -5.80 -7.72 -23.20
N ALA A 33 -5.42 -7.14 -24.34
CA ALA A 33 -4.42 -7.72 -25.25
C ALA A 33 -2.98 -7.45 -24.79
N GLU A 34 -2.68 -6.26 -24.25
CA GLU A 34 -1.30 -5.80 -24.06
C GLU A 34 -0.74 -6.06 -22.67
N TRP A 35 -1.59 -6.17 -21.62
CA TRP A 35 -1.10 -6.09 -20.25
C TRP A 35 -1.45 -7.27 -19.33
N GLY A 36 -1.92 -8.35 -19.87
CA GLY A 36 -2.28 -9.53 -19.07
C GLY A 36 -3.38 -9.24 -18.04
N LEU A 37 -4.28 -8.32 -18.37
CA LEU A 37 -5.36 -7.91 -17.50
C LEU A 37 -6.59 -8.80 -17.70
N GLU A 38 -7.31 -9.08 -16.61
CA GLU A 38 -8.56 -9.81 -16.65
C GLU A 38 -9.71 -8.90 -16.23
N ARG A 39 -10.66 -8.70 -17.16
CA ARG A 39 -11.86 -7.90 -16.89
C ARG A 39 -12.60 -8.43 -15.68
N MET A 40 -12.89 -7.55 -14.76
CA MET A 40 -13.60 -7.88 -13.54
C MET A 40 -14.99 -7.26 -13.54
N PRO A 41 -16.05 -8.00 -13.23
CA PRO A 41 -17.35 -7.40 -12.96
C PRO A 41 -17.24 -6.53 -11.70
N HIS A 42 -17.81 -5.35 -11.78
CA HIS A 42 -17.85 -4.40 -10.66
C HIS A 42 -19.27 -3.84 -10.48
N ASN A 43 -19.55 -3.34 -9.30
CA ASN A 43 -20.87 -2.80 -8.95
C ASN A 43 -20.99 -1.30 -9.26
N ASN A 44 -20.02 -0.73 -9.97
CA ASN A 44 -20.10 0.66 -10.37
C ASN A 44 -21.19 0.82 -11.41
N ALA A 45 -22.08 1.79 -11.23
CA ALA A 45 -23.19 2.06 -12.15
C ALA A 45 -22.73 2.75 -13.45
N ASN A 46 -21.53 3.35 -13.46
CA ASN A 46 -21.01 4.03 -14.64
C ASN A 46 -20.34 3.01 -15.60
N PRO A 47 -20.90 2.80 -16.83
CA PRO A 47 -20.39 1.79 -17.75
C PRO A 47 -19.01 2.13 -18.35
N HIS A 48 -18.56 3.37 -18.25
CA HIS A 48 -17.27 3.81 -18.79
C HIS A 48 -16.11 3.46 -17.86
N VAL A 49 -16.35 3.26 -16.57
CA VAL A 49 -15.32 2.83 -15.62
C VAL A 49 -14.99 1.36 -15.84
N LEU A 50 -13.72 1.08 -16.07
CA LEU A 50 -13.24 -0.27 -16.36
C LEU A 50 -12.36 -0.76 -15.20
N VAL A 51 -12.64 -1.96 -14.69
CA VAL A 51 -11.89 -2.57 -13.58
C VAL A 51 -11.34 -3.92 -14.01
N TYR A 52 -10.06 -4.13 -13.74
CA TYR A 52 -9.33 -5.35 -14.10
C TYR A 52 -8.56 -5.91 -12.91
N LYS A 53 -8.43 -7.24 -12.81
CA LYS A 53 -7.36 -7.87 -12.05
C LYS A 53 -6.06 -7.72 -12.82
N ASP A 54 -4.98 -7.43 -12.11
CA ASP A 54 -3.63 -7.39 -12.69
C ASP A 54 -2.92 -8.72 -12.47
N LYS A 55 -2.96 -9.59 -13.46
CA LYS A 55 -2.35 -10.93 -13.38
C LYS A 55 -0.82 -10.88 -13.31
N CYS A 56 -0.20 -9.84 -13.87
CA CYS A 56 1.25 -9.72 -13.83
C CYS A 56 1.74 -9.48 -12.41
N TYR A 57 1.17 -8.49 -11.73
CA TYR A 57 1.52 -8.24 -10.32
C TYR A 57 1.04 -9.35 -9.39
N ASP A 58 -0.12 -9.94 -9.62
CA ASP A 58 -0.58 -11.10 -8.85
C ASP A 58 0.41 -12.27 -8.95
N ALA A 59 0.96 -12.53 -10.13
CA ALA A 59 1.96 -13.58 -10.34
C ALA A 59 3.26 -13.30 -9.57
N LEU A 60 3.74 -12.05 -9.56
CA LEU A 60 4.95 -11.67 -8.82
C LEU A 60 4.84 -11.93 -7.32
N PHE A 61 3.66 -11.70 -6.76
CA PHE A 61 3.40 -11.93 -5.33
C PHE A 61 2.84 -13.32 -5.02
N THR A 62 2.75 -14.19 -6.02
CA THR A 62 2.40 -15.61 -5.89
C THR A 62 3.67 -16.46 -5.79
N ARG A 63 4.39 -16.33 -4.69
CA ARG A 63 5.73 -16.89 -4.51
C ARG A 63 5.71 -18.20 -3.73
N SER A 64 6.63 -19.09 -4.06
CA SER A 64 6.78 -20.39 -3.39
C SER A 64 8.01 -20.45 -2.48
N LEU A 65 8.95 -19.52 -2.61
CA LEU A 65 10.16 -19.45 -1.81
C LEU A 65 10.48 -17.99 -1.42
N GLY A 66 11.01 -17.80 -0.25
CA GLY A 66 11.31 -16.50 0.31
C GLY A 66 10.05 -15.83 0.85
N TRP A 67 9.85 -14.54 0.57
CA TRP A 67 8.61 -13.85 0.88
C TRP A 67 7.44 -14.52 0.15
N ASN A 68 6.39 -14.88 0.88
CA ASN A 68 5.22 -15.55 0.30
C ASN A 68 3.90 -15.07 0.92
N GLY A 69 3.91 -13.92 1.55
CA GLY A 69 2.73 -13.24 2.09
C GLY A 69 3.14 -12.00 2.87
N GLY A 70 2.25 -11.03 2.93
CA GLY A 70 2.44 -9.80 3.68
C GLY A 70 1.29 -8.83 3.44
N ASP A 71 1.11 -7.91 4.36
CA ASP A 71 0.08 -6.88 4.28
C ASP A 71 0.66 -5.46 4.40
N GLY A 72 -0.21 -4.45 4.46
CA GLY A 72 0.21 -3.05 4.59
C GLY A 72 1.10 -2.59 3.45
N VAL A 73 0.81 -3.02 2.23
CA VAL A 73 1.66 -2.84 1.04
C VAL A 73 1.65 -1.40 0.59
N GLN A 74 2.79 -0.72 0.71
CA GLN A 74 2.95 0.68 0.28
C GLN A 74 4.05 0.80 -0.76
N THR A 75 4.01 1.85 -1.58
CA THR A 75 5.01 2.12 -2.60
C THR A 75 5.40 3.58 -2.64
N THR A 76 6.69 3.85 -2.82
CA THR A 76 7.25 5.20 -2.99
C THR A 76 8.14 5.21 -4.22
N LEU A 77 7.97 6.23 -5.07
CA LEU A 77 8.84 6.42 -6.22
C LEU A 77 10.22 6.90 -5.77
N LEU A 78 11.27 6.23 -6.22
CA LEU A 78 12.66 6.58 -5.96
C LEU A 78 13.32 7.18 -7.21
N PRO A 79 14.44 7.91 -7.05
CA PRO A 79 15.24 8.38 -8.17
C PRO A 79 15.63 7.24 -9.12
N GLY A 80 15.68 7.55 -10.41
CA GLY A 80 16.00 6.58 -11.46
C GLY A 80 14.85 5.65 -11.86
N GLY A 81 13.61 5.98 -11.43
CA GLY A 81 12.42 5.18 -11.77
C GLY A 81 12.29 3.88 -10.97
N HIS A 82 13.08 3.73 -9.91
CA HIS A 82 12.89 2.62 -8.97
C HIS A 82 11.64 2.83 -8.12
N VAL A 83 11.03 1.75 -7.66
CA VAL A 83 9.91 1.78 -6.73
C VAL A 83 10.29 1.05 -5.44
N PHE A 84 10.23 1.78 -4.34
CA PHE A 84 10.38 1.20 -3.01
C PHE A 84 9.06 0.61 -2.55
N TRP A 85 9.11 -0.58 -1.97
CA TRP A 85 7.99 -1.28 -1.40
C TRP A 85 8.22 -1.56 0.07
N SER A 86 7.23 -1.29 0.88
CA SER A 86 7.21 -1.71 2.27
C SER A 86 5.99 -2.56 2.57
N PHE A 87 6.19 -3.50 3.48
CA PHE A 87 5.17 -4.43 3.96
C PHE A 87 5.17 -4.41 5.48
N ASN A 88 4.01 -4.59 6.07
CA ASN A 88 3.90 -4.89 7.48
C ASN A 88 4.23 -6.37 7.73
N ASP A 89 3.44 -7.03 8.57
CA ASP A 89 3.62 -8.44 8.88
C ASP A 89 3.78 -9.27 7.61
N SER A 90 4.81 -10.08 7.55
CA SER A 90 5.19 -10.81 6.34
C SER A 90 5.53 -12.26 6.62
N PHE A 91 5.22 -13.15 5.67
CA PHE A 91 5.65 -14.53 5.72
C PHE A 91 6.89 -14.75 4.86
N TYR A 92 7.91 -15.37 5.46
CA TYR A 92 9.10 -15.84 4.77
C TYR A 92 9.31 -17.33 5.00
N GLY A 93 9.48 -18.09 3.94
CA GLY A 93 9.68 -19.51 4.01
C GLY A 93 9.33 -20.23 2.73
N ARG A 94 8.59 -21.34 2.84
CA ARG A 94 8.21 -22.17 1.71
C ARG A 94 6.71 -22.28 1.57
N ALA A 95 6.24 -22.23 0.31
CA ALA A 95 4.96 -22.74 -0.12
C ALA A 95 5.19 -23.91 -1.10
N THR A 96 4.25 -24.81 -1.22
CA THR A 96 4.30 -25.86 -2.23
C THR A 96 4.07 -25.30 -3.64
N ASP A 97 4.11 -26.15 -4.64
CA ASP A 97 3.95 -25.82 -6.05
C ASP A 97 2.67 -25.00 -6.36
N ALA A 98 2.61 -24.50 -7.58
CA ALA A 98 1.52 -23.63 -8.05
C ALA A 98 0.13 -24.30 -7.99
N SER A 99 0.05 -25.63 -7.98
CA SER A 99 -1.23 -26.34 -7.98
C SER A 99 -1.84 -26.47 -6.59
N SER A 100 -1.02 -26.54 -5.55
CA SER A 100 -1.48 -26.76 -4.17
C SER A 100 -1.32 -25.53 -3.28
N ARG A 101 -0.30 -24.71 -3.50
CA ARG A 101 -0.07 -23.47 -2.76
C ARG A 101 -0.21 -23.62 -1.24
N ILE A 102 0.39 -24.67 -0.67
CA ILE A 102 0.38 -24.92 0.77
C ILE A 102 1.55 -24.19 1.40
N ARG A 103 1.28 -23.25 2.31
CA ARG A 103 2.33 -22.61 3.13
C ARG A 103 2.81 -23.60 4.17
N ARG A 104 4.11 -23.88 4.10
CA ARG A 104 4.82 -24.74 5.04
C ARG A 104 5.62 -23.88 6.03
N SER A 105 6.70 -24.37 6.53
CA SER A 105 7.59 -23.67 7.45
C SER A 105 7.86 -22.22 7.01
N SER A 106 7.27 -21.27 7.70
CA SER A 106 7.45 -19.84 7.48
C SER A 106 7.73 -19.15 8.80
N ASN A 107 8.64 -18.19 8.79
CA ASN A 107 8.73 -17.23 9.86
C ASN A 107 7.94 -15.96 9.52
N PHE A 108 7.67 -15.13 10.52
CA PHE A 108 6.72 -14.03 10.44
C PHE A 108 7.36 -12.71 10.89
N PRO A 109 8.33 -12.15 10.14
CA PRO A 109 8.88 -10.83 10.44
C PRO A 109 7.78 -9.77 10.43
N ARG A 110 7.90 -8.79 11.32
CA ARG A 110 6.89 -7.76 11.57
C ARG A 110 6.89 -6.64 10.52
N ASN A 111 7.88 -6.62 9.67
CA ASN A 111 7.96 -5.77 8.50
C ASN A 111 9.04 -6.28 7.55
N SER A 112 8.90 -5.91 6.28
CA SER A 112 9.86 -6.24 5.23
C SER A 112 9.87 -5.17 4.14
N LEU A 113 10.96 -5.10 3.39
CA LEU A 113 11.18 -4.10 2.35
C LEU A 113 11.64 -4.75 1.04
N MET A 114 11.36 -4.08 -0.07
CA MET A 114 11.76 -4.51 -1.41
C MET A 114 11.98 -3.29 -2.31
N VAL A 115 12.81 -3.42 -3.32
CA VAL A 115 12.94 -2.44 -4.42
C VAL A 115 12.62 -3.12 -5.74
N GLN A 116 11.81 -2.45 -6.53
CA GLN A 116 11.52 -2.79 -7.91
C GLN A 116 12.30 -1.86 -8.83
N THR A 117 13.03 -2.42 -9.78
CA THR A 117 13.79 -1.66 -10.77
C THR A 117 12.98 -1.43 -12.03
N PRO A 118 13.26 -0.37 -12.82
CA PRO A 118 12.63 -0.19 -14.12
C PRO A 118 12.85 -1.37 -15.06
N GLY A 119 11.88 -1.63 -15.93
CA GLY A 119 12.03 -2.47 -17.09
C GLY A 119 12.79 -1.75 -18.22
N GLU A 120 12.94 -2.43 -19.36
CA GLU A 120 13.64 -1.87 -20.54
C GLU A 120 12.94 -0.63 -21.12
N ASP A 121 11.64 -0.51 -20.91
CA ASP A 121 10.79 0.63 -21.33
C ASP A 121 10.84 1.82 -20.36
N GLY A 122 11.62 1.72 -19.27
CA GLY A 122 11.72 2.73 -18.22
C GLY A 122 10.51 2.79 -17.28
N GLN A 123 9.51 1.93 -17.47
CA GLN A 123 8.39 1.76 -16.53
C GLN A 123 8.77 0.77 -15.42
N PRO A 124 8.06 0.73 -14.28
CA PRO A 124 8.32 -0.28 -13.26
C PRO A 124 8.28 -1.69 -13.85
N GLY A 125 9.43 -2.39 -13.78
CA GLY A 125 9.57 -3.72 -14.39
C GLY A 125 8.74 -4.75 -13.63
N ALA A 126 7.93 -5.52 -14.35
CA ALA A 126 7.01 -6.50 -13.77
C ALA A 126 7.53 -7.94 -13.85
N GLU A 127 8.83 -8.14 -13.99
CA GLU A 127 9.46 -9.45 -13.97
C GLU A 127 10.14 -9.73 -12.63
N ASP A 128 10.27 -10.98 -12.25
CA ASP A 128 10.89 -11.37 -10.97
C ASP A 128 12.33 -10.85 -10.83
N THR A 129 13.04 -10.72 -11.93
CA THR A 129 14.40 -10.17 -12.00
C THR A 129 14.49 -8.67 -11.67
N ASN A 130 13.38 -7.95 -11.75
CA ASN A 130 13.32 -6.53 -11.39
C ASN A 130 13.17 -6.28 -9.88
N PHE A 131 13.05 -7.33 -9.07
CA PHE A 131 12.79 -7.18 -7.64
C PHE A 131 14.03 -7.56 -6.81
N VAL A 132 14.42 -6.64 -5.94
CA VAL A 132 15.48 -6.84 -4.94
C VAL A 132 14.85 -6.81 -3.56
N TRP A 133 14.77 -7.97 -2.92
CA TRP A 133 14.28 -8.10 -1.56
C TRP A 133 15.36 -7.69 -0.57
N LEU A 134 15.05 -6.76 0.31
CA LEU A 134 15.93 -6.28 1.37
C LEU A 134 15.69 -7.16 2.61
N ALA A 135 16.16 -8.38 2.53
CA ALA A 135 15.94 -9.37 3.57
C ALA A 135 17.26 -9.73 4.26
N ASP A 136 17.29 -9.64 5.56
CA ASP A 136 18.38 -10.16 6.37
C ASP A 136 18.13 -11.66 6.62
N TRP A 137 18.56 -12.48 5.69
CA TRP A 137 18.41 -13.92 5.74
C TRP A 137 19.38 -14.56 6.71
N VAL A 138 18.86 -15.41 7.59
CA VAL A 138 19.67 -16.23 8.48
C VAL A 138 19.34 -17.70 8.20
N GLN A 139 20.37 -18.47 7.88
CA GLN A 139 20.23 -19.92 7.76
C GLN A 139 20.05 -20.50 9.17
N ARG A 140 19.05 -21.35 9.34
CA ARG A 140 18.87 -22.07 10.61
C ARG A 140 19.89 -23.18 10.73
N GLU A 141 20.63 -23.19 11.83
CA GLU A 141 21.67 -24.20 12.13
C GLU A 141 21.06 -25.61 12.36
N ASP A 142 19.80 -25.68 12.83
CA ASP A 142 19.06 -26.91 13.12
C ASP A 142 18.31 -27.49 11.93
N SER A 143 18.37 -26.84 10.78
CA SER A 143 17.62 -27.26 9.60
C SER A 143 18.43 -28.20 8.73
N THR A 144 18.00 -29.44 8.65
CA THR A 144 18.49 -30.43 7.66
C THR A 144 17.81 -30.26 6.30
N ALA A 145 16.76 -29.43 6.21
CA ALA A 145 16.05 -29.16 4.98
C ALA A 145 16.82 -28.17 4.14
N GLU A 146 17.11 -28.50 2.88
CA GLU A 146 17.75 -27.60 1.93
C GLU A 146 17.07 -26.23 1.90
N GLY A 147 17.85 -25.19 2.20
CA GLY A 147 17.44 -23.79 2.03
C GLY A 147 16.35 -23.30 2.99
N TYR A 148 16.28 -23.82 4.22
CA TYR A 148 15.42 -23.22 5.23
C TYR A 148 16.10 -21.99 5.84
N TYR A 149 15.63 -20.84 5.40
CA TYR A 149 16.07 -19.54 5.90
C TYR A 149 14.94 -18.88 6.66
N HIS A 150 15.26 -18.08 7.66
CA HIS A 150 14.32 -17.11 8.20
C HIS A 150 14.80 -15.69 7.92
N CYS A 151 13.84 -14.79 7.77
CA CYS A 151 14.08 -13.37 7.60
C CYS A 151 13.83 -12.65 8.92
N ARG A 152 14.70 -11.72 9.27
CA ARG A 152 14.50 -10.84 10.42
C ARG A 152 13.51 -9.74 10.09
N THR A 153 12.82 -9.26 11.11
CA THR A 153 12.12 -7.97 11.06
C THR A 153 13.12 -6.87 10.69
N HIS A 154 12.84 -6.13 9.62
CA HIS A 154 13.76 -5.11 9.09
C HIS A 154 14.02 -4.00 10.13
N LEU A 155 12.97 -3.41 10.71
CA LEU A 155 13.08 -2.46 11.80
C LEU A 155 12.34 -2.98 13.03
N ARG A 156 13.08 -3.25 14.10
CA ARG A 156 12.53 -3.69 15.38
C ARG A 156 12.19 -2.49 16.28
N HIS A 157 11.08 -2.62 17.01
CA HIS A 157 10.75 -1.65 18.05
C HIS A 157 11.74 -1.77 19.24
N PRO A 158 12.21 -0.65 19.87
CA PRO A 158 13.19 -0.71 20.97
C PRO A 158 12.68 -1.46 22.21
N ASN A 159 11.35 -1.55 22.37
CA ASN A 159 10.71 -2.34 23.43
C ASN A 159 10.42 -3.78 23.03
N GLY A 160 10.99 -4.26 21.92
CA GLY A 160 10.86 -5.66 21.51
C GLY A 160 11.35 -6.61 22.61
N GLU A 161 10.59 -7.68 22.86
CA GLU A 161 10.83 -8.57 24.00
C GLU A 161 11.84 -9.69 23.71
N LYS A 162 12.23 -9.89 22.47
CA LYS A 162 13.16 -10.96 22.08
C LYS A 162 14.60 -10.51 22.15
N THR A 163 15.46 -11.38 22.69
CA THR A 163 16.91 -11.19 22.70
C THR A 163 17.48 -11.43 21.29
N GLU A 164 18.68 -10.92 21.02
CA GLU A 164 19.39 -11.16 19.75
C GLU A 164 19.62 -12.66 19.48
N ALA A 165 19.86 -13.46 20.53
CA ALA A 165 20.02 -14.90 20.39
C ALA A 165 18.70 -15.57 19.91
N GLN A 166 17.57 -15.16 20.47
CA GLN A 166 16.25 -15.64 20.04
C GLN A 166 15.92 -15.22 18.61
N ILE A 167 16.22 -13.97 18.23
CA ILE A 167 16.03 -13.48 16.86
C ILE A 167 16.88 -14.31 15.87
N ARG A 168 18.12 -14.65 16.23
CA ARG A 168 18.97 -15.52 15.38
C ARG A 168 18.42 -16.93 15.23
N GLN A 169 17.60 -17.41 16.18
CA GLN A 169 16.89 -18.68 16.12
C GLN A 169 15.55 -18.61 15.36
N GLY A 170 15.19 -17.43 14.83
CA GLY A 170 13.96 -17.23 14.07
C GLY A 170 12.74 -16.82 14.89
N GLU A 171 12.95 -16.51 16.19
CA GLU A 171 11.88 -15.89 16.99
C GLU A 171 11.66 -14.43 16.57
N ILE A 172 10.46 -13.95 16.77
CA ILE A 172 10.05 -12.57 16.45
C ILE A 172 9.37 -11.92 17.63
N ASP A 173 9.46 -10.60 17.72
CA ASP A 173 8.71 -9.82 18.70
C ASP A 173 7.21 -9.95 18.46
N GLN A 174 6.44 -10.14 19.53
CA GLN A 174 5.00 -10.34 19.48
C GLN A 174 4.21 -9.17 20.07
N THR A 175 4.83 -8.44 21.00
CA THR A 175 4.15 -7.43 21.80
C THR A 175 4.36 -6.02 21.26
N TRP A 176 5.61 -5.65 20.98
CA TRP A 176 5.94 -4.35 20.42
C TRP A 176 6.52 -4.50 19.03
N LEU A 177 5.90 -3.85 18.07
CA LEU A 177 6.25 -3.93 16.65
C LEU A 177 6.30 -2.56 16.02
N TYR A 178 6.95 -2.49 14.84
CA TYR A 178 6.76 -1.40 13.91
C TYR A 178 6.04 -1.90 12.66
N TRP A 179 5.01 -1.18 12.27
CA TRP A 179 4.41 -1.27 10.95
C TRP A 179 4.86 -0.11 10.07
N ALA A 180 5.04 -0.40 8.81
CA ALA A 180 5.42 0.57 7.80
C ALA A 180 4.33 1.66 7.66
N GLY A 181 4.75 2.91 7.76
CA GLY A 181 4.04 4.06 7.25
C GLY A 181 4.51 4.36 5.83
N ASP A 182 4.06 5.47 5.28
CA ASP A 182 4.49 5.92 3.96
C ASP A 182 5.87 6.59 4.03
N ALA A 183 6.47 6.83 2.86
CA ALA A 183 7.82 7.36 2.74
C ALA A 183 7.92 8.44 1.66
N THR A 184 8.92 9.31 1.80
CA THR A 184 9.25 10.36 0.84
C THR A 184 10.75 10.45 0.60
N VAL A 185 11.17 11.03 -0.52
CA VAL A 185 12.58 11.24 -0.86
C VAL A 185 12.96 12.71 -0.65
N VAL A 186 13.93 12.93 0.23
CA VAL A 186 14.44 14.26 0.55
C VAL A 186 15.95 14.25 0.54
N ASP A 187 16.58 15.19 -0.18
CA ASP A 187 18.03 15.38 -0.23
C ASP A 187 18.82 14.08 -0.51
N GLY A 188 18.32 13.24 -1.42
CA GLY A 188 18.95 11.98 -1.79
C GLY A 188 18.84 10.87 -0.74
N CYS A 189 17.96 11.02 0.23
CA CYS A 189 17.63 10.02 1.24
C CYS A 189 16.14 9.67 1.21
N LEU A 190 15.81 8.44 1.55
CA LEU A 190 14.44 8.03 1.82
C LEU A 190 14.13 8.26 3.30
N GLN A 191 13.13 9.06 3.59
CA GLN A 191 12.56 9.23 4.92
C GLN A 191 11.29 8.40 5.02
N MET A 192 11.22 7.53 6.00
CA MET A 192 10.11 6.59 6.18
C MET A 192 9.53 6.68 7.59
N LEU A 193 8.22 6.79 7.67
CA LEU A 193 7.49 6.75 8.94
C LEU A 193 7.21 5.31 9.37
N TRP A 194 7.30 5.06 10.67
CA TRP A 194 7.04 3.76 11.27
C TRP A 194 6.03 3.90 12.40
N ALA A 195 4.91 3.21 12.30
CA ALA A 195 3.92 3.17 13.36
C ALA A 195 4.34 2.17 14.44
N GLY A 196 4.65 2.66 15.63
CA GLY A 196 4.85 1.82 16.80
C GLY A 196 3.52 1.27 17.28
N VAL A 197 3.40 -0.06 17.33
CA VAL A 197 2.16 -0.77 17.66
C VAL A 197 2.38 -1.65 18.88
N TYR A 198 1.42 -1.60 19.80
CA TYR A 198 1.36 -2.48 20.94
C TYR A 198 0.27 -3.56 20.73
N ASN A 199 0.70 -4.81 20.70
CA ASN A 199 -0.16 -5.98 20.60
C ASN A 199 -0.29 -6.66 21.96
N GLY A 200 -1.06 -6.05 22.85
CA GLY A 200 -1.33 -6.62 24.19
C GLY A 200 -2.54 -7.54 24.19
N THR A 201 -2.66 -8.35 25.25
CA THR A 201 -3.71 -9.36 25.38
C THR A 201 -5.15 -8.81 25.37
N GLN A 202 -5.33 -7.53 25.74
CA GLN A 202 -6.64 -6.89 25.82
C GLN A 202 -6.86 -5.81 24.74
N ASN A 203 -5.82 -5.36 24.09
CA ASN A 203 -5.85 -4.25 23.14
C ASN A 203 -5.05 -4.61 21.90
N LEU A 204 -5.66 -5.35 21.02
CA LEU A 204 -5.05 -5.78 19.76
C LEU A 204 -4.63 -4.57 18.90
N MET A 205 -3.37 -4.55 18.50
CA MET A 205 -2.83 -3.67 17.46
C MET A 205 -3.10 -2.18 17.65
N GLN A 206 -2.81 -1.66 18.83
CA GLN A 206 -3.00 -0.23 19.11
C GLN A 206 -1.79 0.61 18.71
N PRO A 207 -1.97 1.69 17.92
CA PRO A 207 -0.94 2.68 17.69
C PRO A 207 -0.50 3.33 19.00
N ARG A 208 0.82 3.53 19.16
CA ARG A 208 1.40 4.09 20.40
C ARG A 208 2.30 5.27 20.13
N ASN A 209 3.26 5.12 19.25
CA ASN A 209 4.24 6.14 18.93
C ASN A 209 4.54 6.12 17.43
N ARG A 210 5.27 7.09 16.98
CA ARG A 210 5.78 7.16 15.61
C ARG A 210 7.28 7.29 15.64
N ALA A 211 7.97 6.46 14.88
CA ALA A 211 9.38 6.63 14.56
C ALA A 211 9.54 7.16 13.14
N ILE A 212 10.68 7.79 12.88
CA ILE A 212 11.13 8.12 11.54
C ILE A 212 12.51 7.50 11.30
N ALA A 213 12.67 6.82 10.19
CA ALA A 213 13.93 6.27 9.74
C ALA A 213 14.40 6.98 8.47
N VAL A 214 15.72 7.14 8.35
CA VAL A 214 16.36 7.73 7.18
C VAL A 214 17.27 6.70 6.55
N TYR A 215 17.09 6.47 5.25
CA TYR A 215 17.87 5.51 4.47
C TYR A 215 18.64 6.22 3.37
N SER A 216 19.86 5.76 3.11
CA SER A 216 20.67 6.21 1.98
C SER A 216 20.07 5.75 0.65
N LEU A 217 20.13 6.61 -0.36
CA LEU A 217 19.87 6.24 -1.76
C LEU A 217 21.16 6.25 -2.59
N GLU A 218 22.32 6.19 -1.94
CA GLU A 218 23.62 6.07 -2.61
C GLU A 218 23.80 4.66 -3.19
N GLY A 219 24.49 4.57 -4.32
CA GLY A 219 24.75 3.31 -4.99
C GLY A 219 23.60 2.89 -5.93
N LYS A 220 23.36 1.58 -6.01
CA LYS A 220 22.30 1.00 -6.84
C LYS A 220 21.56 -0.10 -6.07
N PRO A 221 20.32 -0.43 -6.44
CA PRO A 221 19.59 -1.54 -5.84
C PRO A 221 20.43 -2.82 -5.77
N GLY A 222 20.47 -3.42 -4.57
CA GLY A 222 21.28 -4.61 -4.28
C GLY A 222 22.71 -4.33 -3.80
N SER A 223 23.19 -3.06 -3.83
CA SER A 223 24.46 -2.72 -3.18
C SER A 223 24.28 -2.48 -1.68
N PRO A 224 25.32 -2.68 -0.85
CA PRO A 224 25.24 -2.49 0.60
C PRO A 224 24.92 -1.05 1.04
N GLU A 225 25.21 -0.06 0.19
CA GLU A 225 24.97 1.36 0.45
C GLU A 225 23.54 1.78 0.17
N TYR A 226 22.86 1.08 -0.76
CA TYR A 226 21.52 1.40 -1.18
C TYR A 226 20.49 0.94 -0.17
N LEU A 227 19.66 1.86 0.31
CA LEU A 227 18.71 1.68 1.41
C LEU A 227 19.37 1.22 2.74
N LYS A 228 20.64 1.59 2.89
CA LYS A 228 21.30 1.47 4.19
C LYS A 228 20.64 2.42 5.19
N LEU A 229 20.26 1.87 6.35
CA LEU A 229 19.72 2.66 7.45
C LEU A 229 20.79 3.60 7.99
N LEU A 230 20.54 4.90 7.92
CA LEU A 230 21.44 5.96 8.40
C LEU A 230 21.10 6.38 9.82
N SER A 231 19.82 6.52 10.14
CA SER A 231 19.35 6.90 11.47
C SER A 231 17.90 6.47 11.70
N VAL A 232 17.56 6.31 12.98
CA VAL A 232 16.17 6.15 13.44
C VAL A 232 15.94 7.05 14.64
N ASP A 233 14.91 7.88 14.59
CA ASP A 233 14.36 8.52 15.79
C ASP A 233 13.11 7.73 16.23
N HIS A 234 13.27 6.91 17.25
CA HIS A 234 12.20 6.09 17.82
C HIS A 234 11.15 6.90 18.60
N ASN A 235 11.47 8.14 18.94
CA ASN A 235 10.64 9.04 19.73
C ASN A 235 10.18 10.25 18.94
N PHE A 236 10.14 10.16 17.61
CA PHE A 236 9.75 11.25 16.73
C PHE A 236 8.38 11.82 17.11
N ILE A 237 7.39 10.98 17.39
CA ILE A 237 6.15 11.32 18.10
C ILE A 237 5.97 10.29 19.21
N VAL A 238 6.14 10.69 20.45
CA VAL A 238 6.12 9.82 21.63
C VAL A 238 4.74 9.19 21.87
N HIS A 239 3.67 9.90 21.51
CA HIS A 239 2.29 9.43 21.67
C HIS A 239 1.49 9.78 20.42
N ASP A 240 1.22 8.77 19.57
CA ASP A 240 0.53 8.90 18.28
C ASP A 240 -0.70 7.95 18.18
N PRO A 241 -1.78 8.21 18.93
CA PRO A 241 -2.98 7.38 18.90
C PRO A 241 -3.82 7.55 17.62
N ILE A 242 -3.54 8.57 16.81
CA ILE A 242 -4.27 8.87 15.57
C ILE A 242 -3.60 8.20 14.38
N GLY A 243 -2.27 8.16 14.34
CA GLY A 243 -1.52 7.47 13.30
C GLY A 243 -1.30 8.31 12.03
N TYR A 244 -0.97 9.61 12.15
CA TYR A 244 -0.66 10.45 11.00
C TYR A 244 0.50 9.90 10.18
N GLY A 245 0.41 10.04 8.83
CA GLY A 245 1.44 9.56 7.92
C GLY A 245 1.32 8.07 7.58
N CYS A 246 0.12 7.50 7.67
CA CYS A 246 -0.14 6.22 7.02
C CYS A 246 -0.14 6.35 5.50
N THR A 247 -0.46 7.53 4.98
CA THR A 247 -0.30 7.91 3.58
C THR A 247 0.17 9.35 3.48
N LEU A 248 0.96 9.67 2.45
CA LEU A 248 1.55 10.98 2.21
C LEU A 248 1.13 11.54 0.87
N TRP A 249 1.10 12.87 0.78
CA TRP A 249 1.01 13.60 -0.46
C TRP A 249 1.99 14.77 -0.43
N GLU A 250 2.99 14.77 -1.30
CA GLU A 250 3.90 15.90 -1.51
C GLU A 250 3.22 16.90 -2.46
N ASP A 251 2.96 18.10 -1.98
CA ASP A 251 2.25 19.10 -2.74
C ASP A 251 3.18 20.17 -3.30
N GLU A 252 2.78 20.79 -4.41
CA GLU A 252 3.50 21.89 -5.06
C GLU A 252 3.59 23.15 -4.19
N ASP A 253 2.77 23.25 -3.15
CA ASP A 253 2.81 24.34 -2.17
C ASP A 253 3.98 24.25 -1.18
N GLY A 254 4.80 23.21 -1.30
CA GLY A 254 6.01 22.98 -0.51
C GLY A 254 5.78 22.20 0.79
N HIS A 255 4.55 21.77 1.06
CA HIS A 255 4.22 20.91 2.21
C HIS A 255 4.11 19.44 1.80
N THR A 256 4.37 18.55 2.75
CA THR A 256 3.91 17.16 2.67
C THR A 256 2.72 16.96 3.59
N TYR A 257 1.59 16.54 3.03
CA TYR A 257 0.36 16.23 3.75
C TYR A 257 0.38 14.79 4.24
N LEU A 258 0.00 14.60 5.51
CA LEU A 258 0.08 13.32 6.22
C LEU A 258 -1.33 12.91 6.62
N TYR A 259 -1.88 11.91 5.95
CA TYR A 259 -3.23 11.46 6.21
C TYR A 259 -3.25 10.32 7.23
N ALA A 260 -4.36 10.27 7.96
CA ALA A 260 -4.68 9.21 8.90
C ALA A 260 -6.19 8.94 8.90
N CYS A 261 -6.56 7.84 9.52
CA CYS A 261 -7.96 7.53 9.78
C CYS A 261 -8.13 7.23 11.26
N TYR A 262 -8.55 8.23 12.03
CA TYR A 262 -8.80 8.04 13.45
C TYR A 262 -10.06 7.19 13.67
N GLN A 263 -9.88 6.00 14.20
CA GLN A 263 -10.97 5.07 14.48
C GLN A 263 -11.46 5.18 15.90
N PHE A 264 -12.77 5.27 16.08
CA PHE A 264 -13.42 5.34 17.39
C PHE A 264 -14.79 4.68 17.37
N ARG A 265 -15.28 4.29 18.56
CA ARG A 265 -16.67 3.85 18.73
C ARG A 265 -17.54 5.05 19.05
N LYS A 266 -18.68 5.18 18.38
CA LYS A 266 -19.67 6.22 18.70
C LYS A 266 -20.34 5.95 20.05
N ASN A 267 -20.67 4.66 20.30
CA ASN A 267 -21.30 4.21 21.52
C ASN A 267 -20.53 3.00 22.07
N ALA A 268 -20.63 2.77 23.38
CA ALA A 268 -19.92 1.68 24.04
C ALA A 268 -20.29 0.27 23.55
N GLY A 269 -21.49 0.10 22.99
CA GLY A 269 -21.98 -1.17 22.44
C GLY A 269 -21.73 -1.39 20.95
N ASP A 270 -21.13 -0.44 20.24
CA ASP A 270 -20.90 -0.54 18.80
C ASP A 270 -19.91 -1.67 18.51
N LEU A 271 -20.26 -2.56 17.58
CA LEU A 271 -19.38 -3.64 17.11
C LEU A 271 -18.32 -3.12 16.14
N LEU A 272 -18.64 -2.09 15.35
CA LEU A 272 -17.76 -1.51 14.35
C LEU A 272 -17.31 -0.11 14.76
N ASN A 273 -16.07 0.20 14.45
CA ASN A 273 -15.53 1.53 14.62
C ASN A 273 -16.08 2.47 13.55
N THR A 274 -16.40 3.69 13.95
CA THR A 274 -16.52 4.82 13.03
C THR A 274 -15.12 5.39 12.82
N SER A 275 -14.85 5.97 11.66
CA SER A 275 -13.57 6.59 11.37
C SER A 275 -13.72 8.01 10.85
N SER A 276 -12.79 8.86 11.28
CA SER A 276 -12.61 10.22 10.77
C SER A 276 -11.30 10.26 10.00
N PRO A 277 -11.30 10.42 8.66
CA PRO A 277 -10.10 10.75 7.94
C PRO A 277 -9.67 12.16 8.34
N VAL A 278 -8.42 12.29 8.74
CA VAL A 278 -7.82 13.53 9.25
C VAL A 278 -6.48 13.79 8.57
N VAL A 279 -6.01 15.04 8.62
CA VAL A 279 -4.77 15.43 7.97
C VAL A 279 -3.90 16.32 8.86
N ALA A 280 -2.62 16.07 8.80
CA ALA A 280 -1.56 16.97 9.23
C ALA A 280 -0.72 17.38 8.02
N ARG A 281 0.20 18.32 8.19
CA ARG A 281 1.21 18.62 7.19
C ARG A 281 2.56 18.87 7.83
N SER A 282 3.61 18.45 7.18
CA SER A 282 4.97 18.90 7.43
C SER A 282 5.18 20.26 6.74
N ARG A 283 5.87 21.18 7.38
CA ARG A 283 6.09 22.53 6.81
C ARG A 283 6.98 22.56 5.57
N THR A 284 7.68 21.48 5.33
CA THR A 284 8.50 21.26 4.14
C THR A 284 8.34 19.81 3.71
N HIS A 285 8.97 19.40 2.60
CA HIS A 285 9.01 17.99 2.22
C HIS A 285 9.85 17.13 3.18
N ASP A 286 10.74 17.72 3.98
CA ASP A 286 11.42 17.02 5.06
C ASP A 286 10.42 16.71 6.20
N LEU A 287 10.10 15.44 6.39
CA LEU A 287 9.15 14.98 7.41
C LEU A 287 9.62 15.28 8.84
N ARG A 288 10.92 15.60 9.05
CA ARG A 288 11.46 16.00 10.35
C ARG A 288 11.19 17.47 10.69
N SER A 289 10.72 18.26 9.72
CA SER A 289 10.29 19.63 10.00
C SER A 289 9.02 19.64 10.86
N PRO A 290 8.71 20.73 11.57
CA PRO A 290 7.54 20.79 12.45
C PRO A 290 6.24 20.49 11.71
N TRP A 291 5.37 19.70 12.33
CA TRP A 291 4.06 19.38 11.79
C TRP A 291 3.00 20.34 12.30
N GLU A 292 2.01 20.57 11.46
CA GLU A 292 0.77 21.28 11.76
C GLU A 292 -0.42 20.33 11.53
N TYR A 293 -1.42 20.41 12.39
CA TYR A 293 -2.57 19.54 12.39
C TYR A 293 -3.82 20.34 12.02
N TYR A 294 -4.60 19.85 11.06
CA TYR A 294 -5.83 20.49 10.62
C TYR A 294 -6.99 20.02 11.48
N VAL A 295 -7.50 20.89 12.34
CA VAL A 295 -8.47 20.54 13.37
C VAL A 295 -9.68 21.46 13.35
N ALA A 296 -10.85 20.89 13.74
CA ALA A 296 -12.07 21.64 13.97
C ALA A 296 -12.19 21.99 15.47
N ASP A 297 -12.43 23.25 15.78
CA ASP A 297 -12.74 23.70 17.12
C ASP A 297 -14.15 23.24 17.58
N ALA A 298 -14.58 23.62 18.79
CA ALA A 298 -15.87 23.26 19.33
C ALA A 298 -17.07 23.85 18.55
N SER A 299 -16.83 24.90 17.74
CA SER A 299 -17.85 25.50 16.85
C SER A 299 -17.89 24.82 15.46
N GLY A 300 -16.96 23.90 15.18
CA GLY A 300 -16.81 23.25 13.87
C GLY A 300 -15.97 24.05 12.88
N LYS A 301 -15.30 25.12 13.31
CA LYS A 301 -14.41 25.91 12.44
C LYS A 301 -13.03 25.28 12.38
N PHE A 302 -12.57 25.01 11.17
CA PHE A 302 -11.27 24.41 10.93
C PHE A 302 -10.13 25.44 10.96
N HIS A 303 -8.98 25.00 11.49
CA HIS A 303 -7.74 25.77 11.51
C HIS A 303 -6.52 24.84 11.62
N TRP A 304 -5.34 25.35 11.31
CA TRP A 304 -4.07 24.68 11.54
C TRP A 304 -3.53 25.00 12.93
N GLN A 305 -3.07 23.97 13.66
CA GLN A 305 -2.41 24.12 14.97
C GLN A 305 -1.12 23.30 15.03
N ASN A 306 -0.16 23.72 15.88
CA ASN A 306 1.10 23.00 16.09
C ASN A 306 0.99 21.90 17.17
N THR A 307 -0.07 21.91 17.96
CA THR A 307 -0.26 20.96 19.05
C THR A 307 -0.93 19.71 18.51
N TYR A 308 -0.42 18.53 18.91
CA TYR A 308 -1.02 17.24 18.56
C TYR A 308 -2.48 17.18 19.02
N PRO A 309 -3.44 16.76 18.17
CA PRO A 309 -4.86 16.81 18.48
C PRO A 309 -5.27 15.84 19.60
N THR A 310 -6.22 16.27 20.38
CA THR A 310 -6.94 15.39 21.32
C THR A 310 -7.86 14.43 20.54
N PRO A 311 -8.27 13.29 21.14
CA PRO A 311 -9.28 12.41 20.55
C PRO A 311 -10.58 13.10 20.16
N GLU A 312 -11.04 14.07 20.93
CA GLU A 312 -12.24 14.85 20.65
C GLU A 312 -12.06 15.76 19.43
N GLU A 313 -10.94 16.43 19.32
CA GLU A 313 -10.58 17.23 18.13
C GLU A 313 -10.50 16.35 16.89
N ALA A 314 -9.82 15.19 16.96
CA ALA A 314 -9.72 14.26 15.83
C ALA A 314 -11.11 13.76 15.35
N ARG A 315 -12.02 13.46 16.27
CA ARG A 315 -13.41 13.06 15.91
C ARG A 315 -14.14 14.13 15.14
N ARG A 316 -13.96 15.42 15.50
CA ARG A 316 -14.63 16.54 14.85
C ARG A 316 -13.97 16.96 13.55
N SER A 317 -12.73 16.57 13.34
CA SER A 317 -11.85 17.08 12.27
C SER A 317 -11.89 16.22 11.01
N ALA A 318 -12.98 15.50 10.77
CA ALA A 318 -13.13 14.71 9.55
C ALA A 318 -13.05 15.60 8.30
N ILE A 319 -12.12 15.29 7.41
CA ILE A 319 -11.89 16.02 6.15
C ILE A 319 -12.68 15.47 4.97
N SER A 320 -13.56 14.50 5.20
CA SER A 320 -14.45 13.94 4.17
C SER A 320 -15.89 13.87 4.64
N SER A 321 -16.81 13.93 3.68
CA SER A 321 -18.25 13.81 3.92
C SER A 321 -18.69 12.40 4.32
N LYS A 322 -17.81 11.40 4.12
CA LYS A 322 -18.04 9.99 4.42
C LYS A 322 -17.01 9.45 5.40
N SER A 323 -17.47 8.67 6.38
CA SER A 323 -16.58 7.86 7.21
C SER A 323 -15.95 6.75 6.35
N VAL A 324 -14.64 6.69 6.29
CA VAL A 324 -13.87 5.77 5.45
C VAL A 324 -12.63 5.29 6.18
N ALA A 325 -12.01 4.25 5.67
CA ALA A 325 -10.72 3.72 6.14
C ALA A 325 -9.67 3.77 5.02
N THR A 326 -8.40 3.83 5.38
CA THR A 326 -7.26 3.76 4.48
C THR A 326 -7.32 4.81 3.36
N PRO A 327 -7.30 6.11 3.70
CA PRO A 327 -7.39 7.19 2.72
C PRO A 327 -6.07 7.32 1.93
N TRP A 328 -6.18 7.47 0.61
CA TRP A 328 -5.09 7.78 -0.31
C TRP A 328 -5.45 9.01 -1.10
N VAL A 329 -4.60 10.02 -1.08
CA VAL A 329 -4.84 11.29 -1.78
C VAL A 329 -3.86 11.48 -2.91
N PHE A 330 -4.34 11.98 -4.03
CA PHE A 330 -3.56 12.35 -5.20
C PHE A 330 -4.20 13.55 -5.91
N LYS A 331 -3.42 14.24 -6.73
CA LYS A 331 -3.85 15.40 -7.54
C LYS A 331 -3.97 15.00 -9.00
N ASP A 332 -5.03 15.45 -9.65
CA ASP A 332 -5.17 15.39 -11.10
C ASP A 332 -5.90 16.65 -11.59
N GLY A 333 -5.20 17.43 -12.39
CA GLY A 333 -5.63 18.78 -12.79
C GLY A 333 -5.81 19.70 -11.58
N ASP A 334 -6.98 20.34 -11.51
CA ASP A 334 -7.31 21.28 -10.42
C ASP A 334 -7.92 20.63 -9.18
N TRP A 335 -8.00 19.29 -9.16
CA TRP A 335 -8.66 18.56 -8.09
C TRP A 335 -7.70 17.63 -7.35
N TYR A 336 -7.90 17.57 -6.05
CA TYR A 336 -7.39 16.49 -5.21
C TYR A 336 -8.45 15.43 -5.07
N TYR A 337 -8.05 14.18 -5.20
CA TYR A 337 -8.93 13.03 -5.08
C TYR A 337 -8.48 12.18 -3.90
N MET A 338 -9.45 11.72 -3.13
CA MET A 338 -9.23 10.76 -2.05
C MET A 338 -9.90 9.44 -2.43
N THR A 339 -9.12 8.37 -2.56
CA THR A 339 -9.67 7.01 -2.61
C THR A 339 -9.60 6.38 -1.23
N ALA A 340 -10.65 5.66 -0.84
CA ALA A 340 -10.70 5.03 0.47
C ALA A 340 -11.69 3.87 0.51
N GLN A 341 -11.43 2.92 1.40
CA GLN A 341 -12.33 1.82 1.72
C GLN A 341 -13.50 2.32 2.57
N GLY A 342 -14.69 1.75 2.41
CA GLY A 342 -15.88 2.17 3.17
C GLY A 342 -15.73 2.02 4.69
N PHE A 343 -15.12 0.94 5.14
CA PHE A 343 -14.61 0.69 6.50
C PHE A 343 -13.61 -0.46 6.43
N VAL A 344 -12.88 -0.73 7.51
CA VAL A 344 -11.97 -1.88 7.57
C VAL A 344 -12.77 -3.15 7.25
N PHE A 345 -12.30 -3.94 6.29
CA PHE A 345 -12.96 -5.13 5.73
C PHE A 345 -14.20 -4.87 4.86
N ALA A 346 -14.54 -3.62 4.53
CA ALA A 346 -15.53 -3.33 3.51
C ALA A 346 -15.01 -3.76 2.12
N ARG A 347 -15.93 -4.09 1.23
CA ARG A 347 -15.58 -4.42 -0.15
C ARG A 347 -15.55 -3.20 -1.06
N GLU A 348 -16.28 -2.16 -0.68
CA GLU A 348 -16.46 -0.96 -1.47
C GLU A 348 -15.27 -0.02 -1.31
N VAL A 349 -14.72 0.43 -2.43
CA VAL A 349 -13.76 1.51 -2.53
C VAL A 349 -14.46 2.71 -3.14
N TYR A 350 -14.33 3.84 -2.48
CA TYR A 350 -14.91 5.12 -2.88
C TYR A 350 -13.82 6.06 -3.38
N ILE A 351 -14.25 7.04 -4.18
CA ILE A 351 -13.44 8.18 -4.59
C ILE A 351 -14.23 9.46 -4.31
N MET A 352 -13.54 10.45 -3.77
CA MET A 352 -14.08 11.78 -3.44
C MET A 352 -13.13 12.84 -3.96
N ARG A 353 -13.57 14.07 -4.10
CA ARG A 353 -12.72 15.17 -4.59
C ARG A 353 -12.80 16.42 -3.72
N SER A 354 -11.73 17.22 -3.77
CA SER A 354 -11.62 18.49 -3.08
C SER A 354 -10.79 19.48 -3.92
N ARG A 355 -10.92 20.77 -3.65
CA ARG A 355 -10.04 21.79 -4.23
C ARG A 355 -8.76 22.01 -3.45
N THR A 356 -8.64 21.40 -2.28
CA THR A 356 -7.46 21.50 -1.42
C THR A 356 -7.02 20.13 -0.93
N PRO A 357 -5.74 19.88 -0.65
CA PRO A 357 -5.26 18.61 -0.11
C PRO A 357 -5.75 18.32 1.31
N TRP A 358 -6.26 19.31 2.02
CA TRP A 358 -6.80 19.13 3.37
C TRP A 358 -8.34 19.05 3.42
N GLY A 359 -9.01 18.92 2.26
CA GLY A 359 -10.47 18.79 2.18
C GLY A 359 -11.25 20.13 2.22
N PRO A 360 -12.56 20.07 2.40
CA PRO A 360 -13.36 18.87 2.54
C PRO A 360 -13.39 18.04 1.25
N PHE A 361 -13.24 16.73 1.38
CA PHE A 361 -13.45 15.80 0.28
C PHE A 361 -14.93 15.44 0.20
N GLU A 362 -15.54 15.83 -0.90
CA GLU A 362 -16.97 15.72 -1.16
C GLU A 362 -17.24 14.95 -2.46
N ASP A 363 -18.49 14.97 -2.95
CA ASP A 363 -18.91 14.30 -4.19
C ASP A 363 -18.45 12.82 -4.22
N CYS A 364 -18.82 12.10 -3.14
CA CYS A 364 -18.42 10.72 -2.93
C CYS A 364 -19.05 9.80 -3.97
N ARG A 365 -18.23 9.12 -4.75
CA ARG A 365 -18.64 8.15 -5.77
C ARG A 365 -18.13 6.76 -5.44
N HIS A 366 -18.91 5.74 -5.75
CA HIS A 366 -18.45 4.36 -5.69
C HIS A 366 -17.50 4.10 -6.87
N LEU A 367 -16.23 3.80 -6.55
CA LEU A 367 -15.21 3.58 -7.57
C LEU A 367 -15.22 2.14 -8.08
N TRP A 368 -15.13 1.17 -7.19
CA TRP A 368 -15.20 -0.26 -7.47
C TRP A 368 -15.46 -1.05 -6.20
N SER A 369 -15.81 -2.34 -6.35
CA SER A 369 -15.93 -3.27 -5.23
C SER A 369 -14.99 -4.43 -5.42
N MET A 370 -14.33 -4.83 -4.34
CA MET A 370 -13.54 -6.05 -4.30
C MET A 370 -14.44 -7.26 -4.58
N PRO A 371 -13.95 -8.30 -5.26
CA PRO A 371 -14.74 -9.49 -5.54
C PRO A 371 -15.16 -10.18 -4.23
N ARG A 372 -16.23 -10.95 -4.26
CA ARG A 372 -16.62 -11.77 -3.09
C ARG A 372 -15.65 -12.92 -2.90
N GLU A 373 -15.18 -13.45 -4.00
CA GLU A 373 -14.23 -14.54 -4.06
C GLU A 373 -13.18 -14.20 -5.09
N LEU A 374 -11.94 -14.59 -4.82
CA LEU A 374 -10.85 -14.60 -5.80
C LEU A 374 -10.70 -15.99 -6.37
N ASP A 375 -9.95 -16.11 -7.46
CA ASP A 375 -9.46 -17.40 -7.90
C ASP A 375 -8.64 -18.01 -6.78
N LYS A 376 -9.03 -19.18 -6.35
CA LYS A 376 -8.47 -19.85 -5.18
C LYS A 376 -8.01 -21.25 -5.52
N LEU A 377 -7.07 -21.73 -4.73
CA LEU A 377 -6.61 -23.10 -4.77
C LEU A 377 -7.32 -23.94 -3.70
N GLY A 378 -7.75 -25.12 -4.08
CA GLY A 378 -8.48 -26.02 -3.18
C GLY A 378 -9.85 -25.48 -2.77
N THR A 379 -10.23 -25.75 -1.53
CA THR A 379 -11.55 -25.40 -0.98
C THR A 379 -11.58 -24.13 -0.16
N ARG A 380 -10.43 -23.45 -0.02
CA ARG A 380 -10.32 -22.23 0.78
C ARG A 380 -11.10 -21.08 0.16
N THR A 381 -11.82 -20.35 1.00
CA THR A 381 -12.54 -19.13 0.64
C THR A 381 -12.01 -18.00 1.49
N TYR A 382 -11.68 -16.89 0.84
CA TYR A 382 -11.24 -15.68 1.54
C TYR A 382 -12.37 -15.08 2.33
N GLN A 383 -12.10 -14.72 3.58
CA GLN A 383 -13.11 -14.18 4.47
C GLN A 383 -13.45 -12.72 4.13
N HIS A 384 -12.40 -11.92 3.95
CA HIS A 384 -12.54 -10.51 3.65
C HIS A 384 -11.27 -9.93 3.05
N PHE A 385 -11.42 -8.75 2.50
CA PHE A 385 -10.33 -7.92 2.00
C PHE A 385 -10.14 -6.73 2.92
N TYR A 386 -8.92 -6.24 3.00
CA TYR A 386 -8.59 -5.06 3.80
C TYR A 386 -7.38 -4.32 3.22
N MET A 387 -7.22 -3.06 3.65
CA MET A 387 -6.11 -2.20 3.23
C MET A 387 -5.97 -2.09 1.70
N PRO A 388 -6.97 -1.55 0.98
CA PRO A 388 -6.79 -1.21 -0.42
C PRO A 388 -5.85 -0.01 -0.50
N HIS A 389 -4.67 -0.23 -1.02
CA HIS A 389 -3.65 0.80 -1.21
C HIS A 389 -3.61 1.24 -2.67
N LEU A 390 -3.60 2.55 -2.91
CA LEU A 390 -3.37 3.14 -4.21
C LEU A 390 -1.86 3.30 -4.44
N HIS A 391 -1.35 2.72 -5.51
CA HIS A 391 0.05 2.78 -5.90
C HIS A 391 0.25 3.81 -7.00
N GLN A 392 0.43 5.07 -6.64
CA GLN A 392 0.64 6.14 -7.62
C GLN A 392 1.94 5.93 -8.41
N SER A 393 2.98 5.42 -7.77
CA SER A 393 4.26 5.07 -8.40
C SER A 393 4.18 3.99 -9.49
N LEU A 394 3.07 3.25 -9.55
CA LEU A 394 2.79 2.23 -10.55
C LEU A 394 1.71 2.68 -11.55
N SER A 395 0.98 3.74 -11.24
CA SER A 395 -0.14 4.22 -12.03
C SER A 395 0.33 5.05 -13.21
N ARG A 396 -0.17 4.76 -14.39
CA ARG A 396 0.01 5.58 -15.58
C ARG A 396 -1.06 6.67 -15.64
N GLN A 397 -0.91 7.59 -16.57
CA GLN A 397 -1.92 8.62 -16.75
C GLN A 397 -3.30 8.00 -17.04
N GLY A 398 -4.31 8.39 -16.27
CA GLY A 398 -5.69 7.92 -16.43
C GLY A 398 -5.99 6.55 -15.84
N GLU A 399 -5.01 5.88 -15.23
CA GLU A 399 -5.22 4.63 -14.49
C GLU A 399 -4.98 4.80 -12.99
N LEU A 400 -5.60 3.95 -12.20
CA LEU A 400 -5.32 3.80 -10.77
C LEU A 400 -4.97 2.33 -10.49
N VAL A 401 -3.79 2.10 -9.95
CA VAL A 401 -3.32 0.76 -9.55
C VAL A 401 -3.54 0.58 -8.06
N PHE A 402 -4.29 -0.45 -7.71
CA PHE A 402 -4.57 -0.80 -6.32
C PHE A 402 -3.99 -2.17 -5.98
N SER A 403 -3.53 -2.32 -4.74
CA SER A 403 -3.47 -3.62 -4.10
C SER A 403 -4.46 -3.70 -2.95
N THR A 404 -4.89 -4.90 -2.60
CA THR A 404 -5.64 -5.19 -1.38
C THR A 404 -5.17 -6.52 -0.82
N ASN A 405 -5.23 -6.67 0.49
CA ASN A 405 -4.86 -7.91 1.15
C ASN A 405 -6.07 -8.77 1.45
N THR A 406 -5.87 -10.06 1.56
CA THR A 406 -6.87 -11.00 2.05
C THR A 406 -6.51 -11.45 3.45
N ASP A 407 -7.52 -11.80 4.24
CA ASP A 407 -7.34 -12.41 5.54
C ASP A 407 -8.13 -13.71 5.64
N CYS A 408 -7.67 -14.64 6.46
CA CYS A 408 -8.35 -15.91 6.74
C CYS A 408 -9.16 -15.82 8.04
N LYS A 409 -10.12 -16.71 8.18
CA LYS A 409 -10.99 -16.71 9.36
C LYS A 409 -10.22 -17.04 10.63
N GLU A 410 -9.40 -18.07 10.54
CA GLU A 410 -8.59 -18.56 11.66
C GLU A 410 -7.12 -18.49 11.28
N TRP A 411 -6.27 -18.03 12.19
CA TRP A 411 -4.83 -17.90 11.94
C TRP A 411 -4.19 -19.19 11.40
N ALA A 412 -4.64 -20.35 11.91
CA ALA A 412 -4.18 -21.66 11.46
C ALA A 412 -4.47 -21.94 9.97
N ASP A 413 -5.44 -21.24 9.38
CA ASP A 413 -5.79 -21.39 7.97
C ASP A 413 -4.69 -20.89 7.04
N ASN A 414 -3.75 -20.08 7.53
CA ASN A 414 -2.56 -19.67 6.79
C ASN A 414 -1.59 -20.83 6.51
N PHE A 415 -1.78 -22.01 7.11
CA PHE A 415 -0.81 -23.10 7.08
C PHE A 415 -1.45 -24.43 6.71
N ASN A 416 -0.64 -25.34 6.17
CA ASN A 416 -0.91 -26.78 6.04
C ASN A 416 -2.15 -27.21 5.24
N ALA A 417 -2.84 -26.28 4.57
CA ALA A 417 -3.96 -26.60 3.71
C ALA A 417 -3.72 -26.12 2.28
N VAL A 418 -4.35 -26.78 1.32
CA VAL A 418 -4.33 -26.35 -0.09
C VAL A 418 -4.84 -24.92 -0.18
N GLY A 419 -4.09 -24.04 -0.86
CA GLY A 419 -4.39 -22.63 -1.01
C GLY A 419 -4.03 -21.76 0.20
N SER A 420 -3.39 -22.31 1.25
CA SER A 420 -3.06 -21.52 2.45
C SER A 420 -2.06 -20.37 2.17
N ALA A 421 -1.17 -20.52 1.18
CA ALA A 421 -0.24 -19.46 0.79
C ALA A 421 -0.89 -18.32 -0.02
N ASP A 422 -2.16 -18.43 -0.35
CA ASP A 422 -2.93 -17.39 -1.02
C ASP A 422 -3.76 -16.52 -0.05
N PHE A 423 -3.72 -16.83 1.24
CA PHE A 423 -4.11 -15.89 2.28
C PHE A 423 -2.93 -14.99 2.64
N TYR A 424 -3.24 -13.79 3.14
CA TYR A 424 -2.25 -12.84 3.65
C TYR A 424 -1.23 -12.39 2.60
N ARG A 425 -1.66 -12.16 1.37
CA ARG A 425 -0.86 -11.57 0.31
C ARG A 425 -1.64 -10.51 -0.46
N PRO A 426 -0.97 -9.56 -1.11
CA PRO A 426 -1.64 -8.56 -1.94
C PRO A 426 -2.23 -9.20 -3.20
N TYR A 427 -3.35 -8.64 -3.62
CA TYR A 427 -4.00 -8.84 -4.91
C TYR A 427 -4.14 -7.51 -5.61
N PHE A 428 -3.85 -7.47 -6.91
CA PHE A 428 -3.74 -6.22 -7.64
C PHE A 428 -4.91 -6.01 -8.60
N PHE A 429 -5.33 -4.75 -8.66
CA PHE A 429 -6.43 -4.28 -9.48
C PHE A 429 -6.06 -2.98 -10.17
N ARG A 430 -6.57 -2.78 -11.40
CA ARG A 430 -6.44 -1.54 -12.14
C ARG A 430 -7.80 -0.98 -12.46
N VAL A 431 -7.95 0.33 -12.29
CA VAL A 431 -9.18 1.06 -12.58
C VAL A 431 -8.87 2.12 -13.63
N TYR A 432 -9.63 2.11 -14.72
CA TYR A 432 -9.48 3.03 -15.85
C TYR A 432 -10.74 3.87 -16.03
N ASN A 433 -10.57 5.01 -16.67
CA ASN A 433 -11.66 5.95 -17.01
C ASN A 433 -12.49 6.38 -15.77
N TRP A 434 -11.86 6.38 -14.61
CA TRP A 434 -12.50 6.71 -13.34
C TRP A 434 -13.05 8.14 -13.28
N LYS A 435 -12.51 9.06 -14.09
CA LYS A 435 -12.97 10.46 -14.16
C LYS A 435 -14.39 10.57 -14.68
N ALA A 436 -14.86 9.60 -15.46
CA ALA A 436 -16.25 9.52 -15.92
C ALA A 436 -17.27 9.51 -14.77
N LEU A 437 -16.85 9.22 -13.53
CA LEU A 437 -17.70 9.31 -12.34
C LEU A 437 -18.07 10.75 -11.98
N PHE A 438 -17.31 11.73 -12.46
CA PHE A 438 -17.44 13.16 -12.16
C PHE A 438 -17.87 14.00 -13.37
N GLU A 439 -18.03 13.35 -14.52
CA GLU A 439 -18.59 13.94 -15.72
C GLU A 439 -20.11 13.75 -15.71
N GLU A 440 -20.86 14.84 -15.77
CA GLU A 440 -22.32 14.83 -15.89
C GLU A 440 -22.75 14.81 -17.35
#